data_fe6913fbaed60c5d8eb8b8c2d8c8166a
#
_entry.id   fe6913fbaed60c5d8eb8b8c2d8c8166a
#
_cell.length_a   1.000
_cell.length_b   1.000
_cell.length_c   1.000
_cell.angle_alpha   90.00
_cell.angle_beta   90.00
_cell.angle_gamma   90.00
#
_symmetry.space_group_name_H-M   'P 1'
#
loop_
_entity.id
_entity.type
_entity.pdbx_description
1 polymer ?
#
loop_
_entity_poly.entity_id
_entity_poly.type
_entity_poly.pdbx_seq_one_letter_code
_entity_poly.pdbx_strand_id
1 'polypeptide(L)'
;MLKNPVVIVSGASRGLGAATARWLAKEGAAVTLCARSADDLEAVAKDVQKLGGVALTCKGDVSDSGTCQTAVAKTLECFGRLDAVVNNAGMIEPLSPVSDSDVDRWQYNIAVNLLGPFYLIRAAISALRDHRGRIINVSSGAAAISIENASAYCAAKAALNHFSRVLAAEEPRLTVVAVRPGVVDTRMQDTIRQKGARVMPAEQLAYYQSLKASGQLEKPEVPGRSLAWLALHAPVEFSGQFLNYDDPSISQPALAVFGTQLT
;
A
#
# COMPACT_ATOMS: atom_id res chain seq x y z
N MET A 1 9.13 18.44 -18.76
CA MET A 1 8.77 17.14 -18.16
C MET A 1 9.84 16.74 -17.16
N LEU A 2 9.44 16.35 -15.96
CA LEU A 2 10.36 15.79 -14.97
C LEU A 2 11.06 14.56 -15.55
N LYS A 3 12.39 14.46 -15.36
CA LYS A 3 13.16 13.27 -15.77
C LYS A 3 12.99 12.11 -14.77
N ASN A 4 12.68 12.44 -13.53
CA ASN A 4 12.57 11.49 -12.43
C ASN A 4 11.21 10.76 -12.44
N PRO A 5 11.15 9.52 -11.95
CA PRO A 5 9.90 8.78 -11.88
C PRO A 5 8.87 9.46 -10.96
N VAL A 6 7.61 9.32 -11.32
CA VAL A 6 6.46 9.87 -10.58
C VAL A 6 5.61 8.73 -10.05
N VAL A 7 5.36 8.72 -8.74
CA VAL A 7 4.64 7.64 -8.06
C VAL A 7 3.49 8.19 -7.22
N ILE A 8 2.31 7.59 -7.34
CA ILE A 8 1.20 7.85 -6.41
C ILE A 8 1.25 6.80 -5.29
N VAL A 9 1.21 7.24 -4.04
CA VAL A 9 1.13 6.36 -2.86
C VAL A 9 -0.15 6.66 -2.10
N SER A 10 -1.06 5.68 -2.02
CA SER A 10 -2.27 5.80 -1.20
C SER A 10 -2.00 5.37 0.25
N GLY A 11 -2.72 5.97 1.21
CA GLY A 11 -2.48 5.75 2.64
C GLY A 11 -1.11 6.27 3.09
N ALA A 12 -0.62 7.33 2.47
CA ALA A 12 0.73 7.85 2.62
C ALA A 12 0.97 8.69 3.89
N SER A 13 -0.06 8.98 4.69
CA SER A 13 0.05 9.87 5.84
C SER A 13 0.81 9.29 7.04
N ARG A 14 1.05 7.98 7.09
CA ARG A 14 1.75 7.29 8.18
C ARG A 14 2.16 5.87 7.84
N GLY A 15 2.89 5.23 8.76
CA GLY A 15 3.24 3.81 8.70
C GLY A 15 3.93 3.42 7.39
N LEU A 16 3.50 2.31 6.81
CA LEU A 16 4.11 1.72 5.62
C LEU A 16 4.09 2.65 4.40
N GLY A 17 2.96 3.34 4.15
CA GLY A 17 2.84 4.28 3.02
C GLY A 17 3.78 5.49 3.15
N ALA A 18 3.90 6.06 4.35
CA ALA A 18 4.85 7.16 4.61
C ALA A 18 6.30 6.69 4.46
N ALA A 19 6.63 5.50 4.97
CA ALA A 19 7.97 4.92 4.81
C ALA A 19 8.30 4.67 3.32
N THR A 20 7.36 4.11 2.56
CA THR A 20 7.51 3.92 1.10
C THR A 20 7.77 5.25 0.39
N ALA A 21 7.00 6.29 0.73
CA ALA A 21 7.17 7.62 0.13
C ALA A 21 8.55 8.23 0.42
N ARG A 22 9.07 8.06 1.64
CA ARG A 22 10.44 8.52 1.98
C ARG A 22 11.52 7.77 1.20
N TRP A 23 11.39 6.46 1.02
CA TRP A 23 12.32 5.68 0.20
C TRP A 23 12.29 6.08 -1.27
N LEU A 24 11.11 6.32 -1.84
CA LEU A 24 10.95 6.85 -3.20
C LEU A 24 11.65 8.20 -3.36
N ALA A 25 11.50 9.09 -2.36
CA ALA A 25 12.12 10.40 -2.34
C ALA A 25 13.66 10.32 -2.34
N LYS A 26 14.24 9.36 -1.63
CA LYS A 26 15.70 9.14 -1.57
C LYS A 26 16.31 8.85 -2.95
N GLU A 27 15.53 8.23 -3.86
CA GLU A 27 15.90 8.04 -5.27
C GLU A 27 15.46 9.22 -6.16
N GLY A 28 15.07 10.34 -5.56
CA GLY A 28 14.69 11.55 -6.28
C GLY A 28 13.32 11.47 -6.96
N ALA A 29 12.49 10.48 -6.67
CA ALA A 29 11.17 10.38 -7.26
C ALA A 29 10.26 11.53 -6.82
N ALA A 30 9.36 11.96 -7.71
CA ALA A 30 8.23 12.80 -7.34
C ALA A 30 7.09 11.91 -6.82
N VAL A 31 6.51 12.28 -5.68
CA VAL A 31 5.51 11.44 -5.01
C VAL A 31 4.22 12.21 -4.77
N THR A 32 3.11 11.69 -5.28
CA THR A 32 1.77 12.14 -4.87
C THR A 32 1.32 11.33 -3.67
N LEU A 33 1.14 12.01 -2.55
CA LEU A 33 0.76 11.47 -1.26
C LEU A 33 -0.75 11.56 -1.08
N CYS A 34 -1.46 10.44 -1.05
CA CYS A 34 -2.92 10.42 -0.90
C CYS A 34 -3.32 9.85 0.46
N ALA A 35 -4.10 10.58 1.25
CA ALA A 35 -4.73 10.10 2.50
C ALA A 35 -5.80 11.09 2.99
N ARG A 36 -6.52 10.70 4.06
CA ARG A 36 -7.61 11.49 4.65
C ARG A 36 -7.14 12.66 5.53
N SER A 37 -5.99 12.52 6.19
CA SER A 37 -5.44 13.54 7.11
C SER A 37 -4.52 14.48 6.36
N ALA A 38 -4.92 15.74 6.20
CA ALA A 38 -4.11 16.76 5.53
C ALA A 38 -2.82 17.06 6.29
N ASP A 39 -2.91 17.23 7.61
CA ASP A 39 -1.75 17.60 8.45
C ASP A 39 -0.68 16.51 8.46
N ASP A 40 -1.11 15.23 8.55
CA ASP A 40 -0.17 14.10 8.47
C ASP A 40 0.47 14.00 7.07
N LEU A 41 -0.28 14.32 5.98
CA LEU A 41 0.27 14.35 4.63
C LEU A 41 1.32 15.45 4.47
N GLU A 42 1.06 16.65 5.00
CA GLU A 42 2.02 17.75 4.95
C GLU A 42 3.31 17.43 5.74
N ALA A 43 3.20 16.73 6.86
CA ALA A 43 4.36 16.27 7.61
C ALA A 43 5.22 15.31 6.76
N VAL A 44 4.60 14.33 6.09
CA VAL A 44 5.31 13.40 5.20
C VAL A 44 5.87 14.13 3.96
N ALA A 45 5.15 15.11 3.42
CA ALA A 45 5.63 15.90 2.28
C ALA A 45 6.92 16.66 2.61
N LYS A 46 7.01 17.25 3.82
CA LYS A 46 8.24 17.87 4.31
C LYS A 46 9.40 16.89 4.42
N ASP A 47 9.14 15.66 4.88
CA ASP A 47 10.19 14.64 4.95
C ASP A 47 10.66 14.21 3.53
N VAL A 48 9.72 14.04 2.59
CA VAL A 48 10.03 13.75 1.18
C VAL A 48 10.93 14.86 0.60
N GLN A 49 10.61 16.12 0.86
CA GLN A 49 11.42 17.26 0.39
C GLN A 49 12.82 17.30 1.00
N LYS A 50 12.95 17.01 2.30
CA LYS A 50 14.26 16.93 2.98
C LYS A 50 15.15 15.82 2.40
N LEU A 51 14.56 14.74 1.88
CA LEU A 51 15.26 13.64 1.24
C LEU A 51 15.54 13.88 -0.26
N GLY A 52 15.26 15.08 -0.77
CA GLY A 52 15.55 15.47 -2.16
C GLY A 52 14.45 15.13 -3.16
N GLY A 53 13.33 14.56 -2.72
CA GLY A 53 12.17 14.29 -3.56
C GLY A 53 11.24 15.50 -3.71
N VAL A 54 10.26 15.36 -4.58
CA VAL A 54 9.16 16.34 -4.75
C VAL A 54 7.86 15.71 -4.29
N ALA A 55 7.08 16.40 -3.47
CA ALA A 55 5.80 15.92 -2.96
C ALA A 55 4.62 16.76 -3.44
N LEU A 56 3.55 16.08 -3.82
CA LEU A 56 2.21 16.63 -4.02
C LEU A 56 1.27 15.97 -3.01
N THR A 57 0.53 16.75 -2.23
CA THR A 57 -0.46 16.21 -1.29
C THR A 57 -1.86 16.18 -1.93
N CYS A 58 -2.58 15.09 -1.73
CA CYS A 58 -3.96 14.91 -2.19
C CYS A 58 -4.80 14.36 -1.03
N LYS A 59 -5.52 15.24 -0.35
CA LYS A 59 -6.45 14.85 0.72
C LYS A 59 -7.69 14.19 0.12
N GLY A 60 -8.05 13.00 0.61
CA GLY A 60 -9.30 12.34 0.27
C GLY A 60 -9.34 10.88 0.73
N ASP A 61 -10.49 10.25 0.54
CA ASP A 61 -10.71 8.83 0.84
C ASP A 61 -10.67 8.03 -0.46
N VAL A 62 -9.85 6.98 -0.51
CA VAL A 62 -9.72 6.11 -1.70
C VAL A 62 -11.00 5.31 -1.99
N SER A 63 -11.90 5.18 -1.03
CA SER A 63 -13.22 4.58 -1.25
C SER A 63 -14.14 5.42 -2.14
N ASP A 64 -13.79 6.70 -2.38
CA ASP A 64 -14.44 7.59 -3.33
C ASP A 64 -13.66 7.62 -4.65
N SER A 65 -14.33 7.24 -5.74
CA SER A 65 -13.73 7.23 -7.08
C SER A 65 -13.32 8.62 -7.57
N GLY A 66 -14.05 9.67 -7.18
CA GLY A 66 -13.74 11.07 -7.52
C GLY A 66 -12.42 11.53 -6.89
N THR A 67 -12.14 11.10 -5.65
CA THR A 67 -10.86 11.31 -4.99
C THR A 67 -9.71 10.69 -5.78
N CYS A 68 -9.87 9.45 -6.23
CA CYS A 68 -8.84 8.75 -7.03
C CYS A 68 -8.59 9.42 -8.38
N GLN A 69 -9.65 9.83 -9.07
CA GLN A 69 -9.56 10.59 -10.33
C GLN A 69 -8.82 11.92 -10.12
N THR A 70 -9.18 12.66 -9.07
CA THR A 70 -8.55 13.94 -8.71
C THR A 70 -7.06 13.78 -8.42
N ALA A 71 -6.67 12.71 -7.70
CA ALA A 71 -5.28 12.43 -7.39
C ALA A 71 -4.45 12.20 -8.65
N VAL A 72 -4.97 11.41 -9.59
CA VAL A 72 -4.29 11.16 -10.88
C VAL A 72 -4.22 12.44 -11.73
N ALA A 73 -5.34 13.16 -11.87
CA ALA A 73 -5.39 14.40 -12.65
C ALA A 73 -4.38 15.44 -12.16
N LYS A 74 -4.34 15.71 -10.84
CA LYS A 74 -3.36 16.61 -10.23
C LYS A 74 -1.92 16.14 -10.40
N THR A 75 -1.68 14.82 -10.34
CA THR A 75 -0.34 14.25 -10.57
C THR A 75 0.13 14.54 -12.00
N LEU A 76 -0.74 14.31 -12.98
CA LEU A 76 -0.43 14.55 -14.39
C LEU A 76 -0.28 16.03 -14.70
N GLU A 77 -1.14 16.89 -14.12
CA GLU A 77 -1.04 18.34 -14.24
C GLU A 77 0.28 18.88 -13.67
N CYS A 78 0.67 18.40 -12.49
CA CYS A 78 1.87 18.86 -11.78
C CYS A 78 3.17 18.33 -12.38
N PHE A 79 3.21 17.04 -12.75
CA PHE A 79 4.44 16.34 -13.12
C PHE A 79 4.51 15.93 -14.59
N GLY A 80 3.39 15.91 -15.30
CA GLY A 80 3.32 15.56 -16.73
C GLY A 80 3.47 14.07 -17.04
N ARG A 81 3.58 13.18 -16.02
CA ARG A 81 3.78 11.74 -16.17
C ARG A 81 3.33 10.96 -14.94
N LEU A 82 3.17 9.65 -15.08
CA LEU A 82 2.93 8.72 -13.98
C LEU A 82 3.60 7.37 -14.30
N ASP A 83 4.50 6.93 -13.42
CA ASP A 83 5.29 5.71 -13.62
C ASP A 83 4.86 4.56 -12.73
N ALA A 84 4.32 4.85 -11.54
CA ALA A 84 3.81 3.79 -10.69
C ALA A 84 2.68 4.26 -9.75
N VAL A 85 1.90 3.28 -9.31
CA VAL A 85 0.89 3.42 -8.24
C VAL A 85 1.17 2.39 -7.14
N VAL A 86 1.26 2.85 -5.90
CA VAL A 86 1.32 2.00 -4.70
C VAL A 86 -0.01 2.09 -3.97
N ASN A 87 -0.86 1.07 -4.13
CA ASN A 87 -2.11 0.91 -3.41
C ASN A 87 -1.84 0.36 -2.01
N ASN A 88 -1.55 1.27 -1.08
CA ASN A 88 -1.21 0.92 0.30
C ASN A 88 -2.33 1.26 1.30
N ALA A 89 -3.26 2.16 0.98
CA ALA A 89 -4.39 2.44 1.85
C ALA A 89 -5.14 1.16 2.24
N GLY A 90 -5.43 1.01 3.53
CA GLY A 90 -6.12 -0.17 4.02
C GLY A 90 -6.59 -0.02 5.45
N MET A 91 -7.57 -0.84 5.82
CA MET A 91 -8.12 -0.95 7.17
C MET A 91 -8.49 -2.39 7.49
N ILE A 92 -8.40 -2.76 8.78
CA ILE A 92 -8.71 -4.11 9.25
C ILE A 92 -10.17 -4.26 9.69
N GLU A 93 -10.78 -3.18 10.20
CA GLU A 93 -12.13 -3.19 10.75
C GLU A 93 -13.22 -3.38 9.68
N PRO A 94 -14.38 -3.97 10.03
CA PRO A 94 -14.77 -4.40 11.37
C PRO A 94 -14.06 -5.68 11.81
N LEU A 95 -13.86 -5.80 13.13
CA LEU A 95 -13.45 -7.04 13.79
C LEU A 95 -14.66 -7.58 14.57
N SER A 96 -15.35 -8.54 13.99
CA SER A 96 -16.57 -9.14 14.55
C SER A 96 -16.90 -10.48 13.86
N PRO A 97 -17.62 -11.38 14.52
CA PRO A 97 -18.24 -12.52 13.85
C PRO A 97 -19.13 -12.05 12.70
N VAL A 98 -19.26 -12.86 11.66
CA VAL A 98 -20.10 -12.51 10.50
C VAL A 98 -21.56 -12.28 10.90
N SER A 99 -22.08 -13.04 11.88
CA SER A 99 -23.43 -12.90 12.42
C SER A 99 -23.74 -11.52 13.01
N ASP A 100 -22.71 -10.86 13.57
CA ASP A 100 -22.84 -9.61 14.32
C ASP A 100 -22.15 -8.43 13.62
N SER A 101 -21.68 -8.66 12.40
CA SER A 101 -20.93 -7.65 11.65
C SER A 101 -21.85 -6.53 11.17
N ASP A 102 -21.46 -5.29 11.45
CA ASP A 102 -22.09 -4.11 10.89
C ASP A 102 -21.89 -4.10 9.36
N VAL A 103 -23.01 -4.14 8.62
CA VAL A 103 -23.03 -4.27 7.16
C VAL A 103 -22.34 -3.07 6.48
N ASP A 104 -22.59 -1.85 6.95
CA ASP A 104 -22.03 -0.65 6.36
C ASP A 104 -20.51 -0.59 6.56
N ARG A 105 -20.03 -0.98 7.74
CA ARG A 105 -18.59 -1.09 8.03
C ARG A 105 -17.92 -2.19 7.23
N TRP A 106 -18.61 -3.30 7.04
CA TRP A 106 -18.12 -4.41 6.22
C TRP A 106 -17.98 -3.97 4.76
N GLN A 107 -19.00 -3.30 4.21
CA GLN A 107 -18.96 -2.72 2.86
C GLN A 107 -17.88 -1.64 2.72
N TYR A 108 -17.72 -0.79 3.73
CA TYR A 108 -16.68 0.23 3.73
C TYR A 108 -15.26 -0.39 3.75
N ASN A 109 -15.06 -1.51 4.43
CA ASN A 109 -13.80 -2.25 4.36
C ASN A 109 -13.50 -2.71 2.92
N ILE A 110 -14.46 -3.29 2.23
CA ILE A 110 -14.34 -3.67 0.82
C ILE A 110 -14.06 -2.42 -0.04
N ALA A 111 -14.76 -1.32 0.20
CA ALA A 111 -14.58 -0.08 -0.53
C ALA A 111 -13.14 0.44 -0.41
N VAL A 112 -12.56 0.42 0.78
CA VAL A 112 -11.18 0.89 1.00
C VAL A 112 -10.15 -0.11 0.46
N ASN A 113 -10.26 -1.42 0.81
CA ASN A 113 -9.19 -2.40 0.56
C ASN A 113 -9.22 -3.02 -0.85
N LEU A 114 -10.35 -2.94 -1.56
CA LEU A 114 -10.51 -3.52 -2.91
C LEU A 114 -10.94 -2.47 -3.94
N LEU A 115 -12.04 -1.75 -3.70
CA LEU A 115 -12.54 -0.79 -4.69
C LEU A 115 -11.61 0.44 -4.80
N GLY A 116 -10.98 0.88 -3.70
CA GLY A 116 -10.00 1.97 -3.72
C GLY A 116 -8.84 1.69 -4.67
N PRO A 117 -8.13 0.55 -4.55
CA PRO A 117 -7.16 0.11 -5.56
C PRO A 117 -7.70 0.07 -6.98
N PHE A 118 -8.89 -0.48 -7.19
CA PHE A 118 -9.54 -0.50 -8.50
C PHE A 118 -9.78 0.92 -9.06
N TYR A 119 -10.31 1.84 -8.26
CA TYR A 119 -10.58 3.21 -8.69
C TYR A 119 -9.30 3.96 -9.07
N LEU A 120 -8.26 3.84 -8.25
CA LEU A 120 -6.99 4.51 -8.51
C LEU A 120 -6.30 3.94 -9.76
N ILE A 121 -6.28 2.62 -9.92
CA ILE A 121 -5.75 1.95 -11.11
C ILE A 121 -6.53 2.37 -12.35
N ARG A 122 -7.87 2.32 -12.31
CA ARG A 122 -8.72 2.69 -13.45
C ARG A 122 -8.47 4.13 -13.90
N ALA A 123 -8.27 5.06 -12.96
CA ALA A 123 -7.94 6.44 -13.28
C ALA A 123 -6.53 6.59 -13.87
N ALA A 124 -5.56 5.79 -13.40
CA ALA A 124 -4.14 5.89 -13.74
C ALA A 124 -3.73 5.10 -14.99
N ILE A 125 -4.50 4.11 -15.40
CA ILE A 125 -4.08 3.06 -16.35
C ILE A 125 -3.60 3.61 -17.70
N SER A 126 -4.24 4.64 -18.24
CA SER A 126 -3.83 5.27 -19.50
C SER A 126 -2.42 5.87 -19.39
N ALA A 127 -2.17 6.66 -18.34
CA ALA A 127 -0.87 7.28 -18.11
C ALA A 127 0.23 6.24 -17.81
N LEU A 128 -0.11 5.17 -17.08
CA LEU A 128 0.83 4.09 -16.81
C LEU A 128 1.25 3.33 -18.07
N ARG A 129 0.33 3.11 -19.03
CA ARG A 129 0.65 2.44 -20.31
C ARG A 129 1.70 3.17 -21.12
N ASP A 130 1.74 4.51 -21.04
CA ASP A 130 2.69 5.34 -21.79
C ASP A 130 4.15 5.13 -21.32
N HIS A 131 4.32 4.70 -20.06
CA HIS A 131 5.63 4.54 -19.43
C HIS A 131 5.95 3.09 -19.03
N ARG A 132 5.17 2.10 -19.49
CA ARG A 132 5.29 0.71 -19.00
C ARG A 132 5.29 0.64 -17.48
N GLY A 133 4.31 1.34 -16.89
CA GLY A 133 4.24 1.63 -15.47
C GLY A 133 4.05 0.40 -14.58
N ARG A 134 4.12 0.62 -13.29
CA ARG A 134 4.03 -0.42 -12.26
C ARG A 134 2.86 -0.17 -11.33
N ILE A 135 2.20 -1.24 -10.93
CA ILE A 135 1.09 -1.24 -9.97
C ILE A 135 1.47 -2.17 -8.83
N ILE A 136 1.66 -1.60 -7.65
CA ILE A 136 2.02 -2.35 -6.45
C ILE A 136 0.83 -2.34 -5.51
N ASN A 137 0.17 -3.47 -5.39
CA ASN A 137 -0.99 -3.67 -4.51
C ASN A 137 -0.52 -4.25 -3.17
N VAL A 138 -0.58 -3.45 -2.11
CA VAL A 138 -0.24 -3.93 -0.77
C VAL A 138 -1.35 -4.86 -0.26
N SER A 139 -1.05 -6.13 -0.30
CA SER A 139 -1.90 -7.22 0.14
C SER A 139 -1.58 -7.63 1.60
N SER A 140 -1.84 -8.87 1.96
CA SER A 140 -1.64 -9.40 3.30
C SER A 140 -1.55 -10.92 3.27
N GLY A 141 -0.97 -11.52 4.32
CA GLY A 141 -1.13 -12.94 4.60
C GLY A 141 -2.60 -13.37 4.74
N ALA A 142 -3.46 -12.47 5.19
CA ALA A 142 -4.91 -12.67 5.27
C ALA A 142 -5.58 -12.99 3.92
N ALA A 143 -4.90 -12.76 2.80
CA ALA A 143 -5.37 -13.18 1.48
C ALA A 143 -5.32 -14.70 1.27
N ALA A 144 -4.52 -15.41 2.06
CA ALA A 144 -4.28 -16.85 1.93
C ALA A 144 -4.60 -17.64 3.21
N ILE A 145 -4.63 -16.96 4.38
CA ILE A 145 -4.96 -17.57 5.67
C ILE A 145 -6.20 -16.92 6.27
N SER A 146 -6.96 -17.68 7.05
CA SER A 146 -8.13 -17.17 7.77
C SER A 146 -7.71 -16.42 9.03
N ILE A 147 -8.22 -15.19 9.19
CA ILE A 147 -8.18 -14.45 10.44
C ILE A 147 -9.61 -14.35 10.94
N GLU A 148 -9.90 -15.07 12.02
CA GLU A 148 -11.25 -15.07 12.59
C GLU A 148 -11.69 -13.66 12.98
N ASN A 149 -12.96 -13.37 12.74
CA ASN A 149 -13.58 -12.07 12.99
C ASN A 149 -13.03 -10.89 12.13
N ALA A 150 -12.25 -11.17 11.07
CA ALA A 150 -11.78 -10.20 10.10
C ALA A 150 -12.24 -10.54 8.66
N SER A 151 -13.47 -11.03 8.50
CA SER A 151 -13.98 -11.57 7.24
C SER A 151 -13.92 -10.59 6.07
N ALA A 152 -14.27 -9.31 6.28
CA ALA A 152 -14.20 -8.28 5.25
C ALA A 152 -12.77 -8.08 4.75
N TYR A 153 -11.81 -8.00 5.66
CA TYR A 153 -10.41 -7.79 5.34
C TYR A 153 -9.82 -9.00 4.58
N CYS A 154 -10.06 -10.21 5.05
CA CYS A 154 -9.62 -11.43 4.38
C CYS A 154 -10.20 -11.53 2.98
N ALA A 155 -11.51 -11.31 2.82
CA ALA A 155 -12.17 -11.33 1.53
C ALA A 155 -11.60 -10.26 0.57
N ALA A 156 -11.44 -9.02 1.05
CA ALA A 156 -10.89 -7.93 0.25
C ALA A 156 -9.46 -8.22 -0.23
N LYS A 157 -8.59 -8.75 0.66
CA LYS A 157 -7.19 -9.02 0.29
C LYS A 157 -7.05 -10.25 -0.62
N ALA A 158 -7.88 -11.27 -0.45
CA ALA A 158 -7.95 -12.39 -1.38
C ALA A 158 -8.43 -11.93 -2.78
N ALA A 159 -9.49 -11.12 -2.82
CA ALA A 159 -9.99 -10.53 -4.06
C ALA A 159 -8.94 -9.63 -4.73
N LEU A 160 -8.20 -8.81 -3.96
CA LEU A 160 -7.14 -7.95 -4.47
C LEU A 160 -6.00 -8.75 -5.12
N ASN A 161 -5.62 -9.90 -4.54
CA ASN A 161 -4.61 -10.78 -5.14
C ASN A 161 -5.11 -11.33 -6.49
N HIS A 162 -6.36 -11.80 -6.54
CA HIS A 162 -6.92 -12.33 -7.78
C HIS A 162 -7.10 -11.23 -8.83
N PHE A 163 -7.60 -10.06 -8.43
CA PHE A 163 -7.70 -8.87 -9.29
C PHE A 163 -6.35 -8.49 -9.89
N SER A 164 -5.28 -8.50 -9.08
CA SER A 164 -3.91 -8.20 -9.56
C SER A 164 -3.47 -9.19 -10.65
N ARG A 165 -3.81 -10.47 -10.52
CA ARG A 165 -3.51 -11.51 -11.51
C ARG A 165 -4.28 -11.30 -12.81
N VAL A 166 -5.57 -11.00 -12.72
CA VAL A 166 -6.42 -10.72 -13.89
C VAL A 166 -5.92 -9.48 -14.63
N LEU A 167 -5.66 -8.40 -13.88
CA LEU A 167 -5.14 -7.15 -14.46
C LEU A 167 -3.79 -7.33 -15.15
N ALA A 168 -2.90 -8.15 -14.61
CA ALA A 168 -1.62 -8.46 -15.25
C ALA A 168 -1.80 -9.16 -16.62
N ALA A 169 -2.81 -10.01 -16.75
CA ALA A 169 -3.14 -10.67 -18.03
C ALA A 169 -3.79 -9.69 -19.02
N GLU A 170 -4.65 -8.78 -18.56
CA GLU A 170 -5.29 -7.76 -19.39
C GLU A 170 -4.32 -6.66 -19.85
N GLU A 171 -3.29 -6.37 -19.05
CA GLU A 171 -2.35 -5.26 -19.25
C GLU A 171 -0.88 -5.74 -19.37
N PRO A 172 -0.51 -6.46 -20.42
CA PRO A 172 0.83 -7.06 -20.54
C PRO A 172 1.96 -6.01 -20.66
N ARG A 173 1.63 -4.74 -20.86
CA ARG A 173 2.59 -3.64 -20.86
C ARG A 173 2.89 -3.10 -19.47
N LEU A 174 2.09 -3.46 -18.46
CA LEU A 174 2.25 -3.03 -17.07
C LEU A 174 2.84 -4.17 -16.22
N THR A 175 3.54 -3.80 -15.17
CA THR A 175 3.97 -4.76 -14.14
C THR A 175 3.05 -4.62 -12.94
N VAL A 176 2.24 -5.64 -12.66
CA VAL A 176 1.24 -5.63 -11.57
C VAL A 176 1.63 -6.65 -10.52
N VAL A 177 1.96 -6.20 -9.31
CA VAL A 177 2.43 -7.08 -8.23
C VAL A 177 1.56 -6.90 -6.99
N ALA A 178 1.09 -8.00 -6.42
CA ALA A 178 0.52 -8.03 -5.08
C ALA A 178 1.63 -8.36 -4.07
N VAL A 179 1.73 -7.60 -2.97
CA VAL A 179 2.83 -7.76 -2.00
C VAL A 179 2.32 -7.97 -0.59
N ARG A 180 2.81 -9.01 0.07
CA ARG A 180 2.64 -9.23 1.51
C ARG A 180 3.76 -8.48 2.26
N PRO A 181 3.45 -7.45 3.08
CA PRO A 181 4.46 -6.60 3.72
C PRO A 181 4.96 -7.14 5.08
N GLY A 182 4.60 -8.37 5.47
CA GLY A 182 4.86 -8.88 6.82
C GLY A 182 3.89 -8.32 7.87
N VAL A 183 4.23 -8.46 9.15
CA VAL A 183 3.45 -7.90 10.26
C VAL A 183 4.13 -6.60 10.71
N VAL A 184 3.66 -5.48 10.16
CA VAL A 184 4.32 -4.17 10.27
C VAL A 184 3.83 -3.40 11.50
N ASP A 185 4.73 -2.81 12.29
CA ASP A 185 4.40 -2.00 13.48
C ASP A 185 3.69 -0.70 13.06
N THR A 186 2.37 -0.75 13.01
CA THR A 186 1.49 0.32 12.57
C THR A 186 0.26 0.40 13.47
N ARG A 187 -0.51 1.50 13.36
CA ARG A 187 -1.79 1.64 14.05
C ARG A 187 -2.78 0.49 13.78
N MET A 188 -2.66 -0.20 12.65
CA MET A 188 -3.47 -1.38 12.36
C MET A 188 -3.20 -2.49 13.40
N GLN A 189 -1.95 -2.69 13.79
CA GLN A 189 -1.58 -3.65 14.81
C GLN A 189 -2.09 -3.26 16.21
N ASP A 190 -2.13 -1.96 16.52
CA ASP A 190 -2.75 -1.48 17.76
C ASP A 190 -4.26 -1.75 17.75
N THR A 191 -4.93 -1.48 16.61
CA THR A 191 -6.37 -1.80 16.44
C THR A 191 -6.65 -3.28 16.63
N ILE A 192 -5.83 -4.17 16.05
CA ILE A 192 -5.98 -5.63 16.21
C ILE A 192 -5.87 -6.02 17.69
N ARG A 193 -4.86 -5.54 18.40
CA ARG A 193 -4.65 -5.88 19.81
C ARG A 193 -5.74 -5.30 20.73
N GLN A 194 -6.20 -4.07 20.47
CA GLN A 194 -7.18 -3.40 21.31
C GLN A 194 -8.61 -3.90 21.05
N LYS A 195 -9.03 -3.93 19.79
CA LYS A 195 -10.40 -4.32 19.41
C LYS A 195 -10.54 -5.82 19.30
N GLY A 196 -9.51 -6.52 18.82
CA GLY A 196 -9.45 -7.97 18.76
C GLY A 196 -9.57 -8.64 20.13
N ALA A 197 -9.10 -7.99 21.20
CA ALA A 197 -9.21 -8.49 22.58
C ALA A 197 -10.65 -8.83 23.01
N ARG A 198 -11.66 -8.28 22.33
CA ARG A 198 -13.08 -8.50 22.66
C ARG A 198 -13.72 -9.62 21.85
N VAL A 199 -13.12 -10.01 20.74
CA VAL A 199 -13.79 -10.84 19.73
C VAL A 199 -12.92 -11.96 19.18
N MET A 200 -11.60 -11.82 19.18
CA MET A 200 -10.68 -12.83 18.63
C MET A 200 -10.52 -14.01 19.58
N PRO A 201 -10.29 -15.23 19.06
CA PRO A 201 -9.83 -16.36 19.86
C PRO A 201 -8.59 -16.01 20.68
N ALA A 202 -8.49 -16.52 21.90
CA ALA A 202 -7.40 -16.20 22.82
C ALA A 202 -6.01 -16.49 22.23
N GLU A 203 -5.87 -17.60 21.51
CA GLU A 203 -4.63 -17.99 20.85
C GLU A 203 -4.21 -16.99 19.77
N GLN A 204 -5.15 -16.56 18.95
CA GLN A 204 -4.90 -15.58 17.90
C GLN A 204 -4.52 -14.21 18.46
N LEU A 205 -5.21 -13.77 19.53
CA LEU A 205 -4.87 -12.54 20.22
C LEU A 205 -3.48 -12.62 20.86
N ALA A 206 -3.18 -13.74 21.53
CA ALA A 206 -1.87 -13.99 22.15
C ALA A 206 -0.74 -13.92 21.11
N TYR A 207 -0.96 -14.44 19.90
CA TYR A 207 -0.01 -14.31 18.80
C TYR A 207 0.31 -12.84 18.47
N TYR A 208 -0.71 -11.98 18.26
CA TYR A 208 -0.46 -10.56 17.98
C TYR A 208 0.16 -9.79 19.15
N GLN A 209 -0.15 -10.18 20.37
CA GLN A 209 0.47 -9.62 21.57
C GLN A 209 1.95 -10.02 21.69
N SER A 210 2.26 -11.29 21.44
CA SER A 210 3.63 -11.81 21.49
C SER A 210 4.56 -11.15 20.48
N LEU A 211 4.10 -10.89 19.25
CA LEU A 211 4.87 -10.19 18.23
C LEU A 211 5.31 -8.78 18.71
N LYS A 212 4.42 -8.06 19.41
CA LYS A 212 4.78 -6.74 19.98
C LYS A 212 5.75 -6.87 21.15
N ALA A 213 5.47 -7.80 22.07
CA ALA A 213 6.28 -8.00 23.27
C ALA A 213 7.70 -8.48 22.96
N SER A 214 7.87 -9.32 21.91
CA SER A 214 9.17 -9.86 21.49
C SER A 214 9.91 -8.94 20.50
N GLY A 215 9.32 -7.79 20.10
CA GLY A 215 9.93 -6.91 19.10
C GLY A 215 10.00 -7.48 17.67
N GLN A 216 9.16 -8.47 17.36
CA GLN A 216 9.12 -9.13 16.05
C GLN A 216 8.23 -8.42 15.01
N LEU A 217 7.64 -7.27 15.38
CA LEU A 217 6.96 -6.44 14.39
C LEU A 217 7.98 -5.77 13.47
N GLU A 218 7.73 -5.83 12.17
CA GLU A 218 8.58 -5.15 11.20
C GLU A 218 8.46 -3.63 11.33
N LYS A 219 9.60 -2.95 11.36
CA LYS A 219 9.59 -1.47 11.23
C LYS A 219 9.09 -1.10 9.84
N PRO A 220 8.19 -0.09 9.71
CA PRO A 220 7.63 0.30 8.40
C PRO A 220 8.68 0.59 7.32
N GLU A 221 9.87 1.03 7.72
CA GLU A 221 10.98 1.34 6.81
C GLU A 221 11.50 0.10 6.07
N VAL A 222 11.45 -1.08 6.69
CA VAL A 222 11.98 -2.31 6.08
C VAL A 222 11.12 -2.76 4.90
N PRO A 223 9.82 -3.09 5.05
CA PRO A 223 8.98 -3.41 3.90
C PRO A 223 8.71 -2.19 3.00
N GLY A 224 8.74 -0.97 3.52
CA GLY A 224 8.61 0.27 2.74
C GLY A 224 9.69 0.41 1.69
N ARG A 225 10.93 0.00 2.00
CA ARG A 225 12.05 -0.06 1.04
C ARG A 225 11.75 -1.02 -0.11
N SER A 226 11.28 -2.21 0.19
CA SER A 226 10.90 -3.21 -0.83
C SER A 226 9.77 -2.71 -1.72
N LEU A 227 8.74 -2.04 -1.15
CA LEU A 227 7.65 -1.46 -1.94
C LEU A 227 8.14 -0.32 -2.84
N ALA A 228 9.04 0.53 -2.36
CA ALA A 228 9.64 1.60 -3.16
C ALA A 228 10.46 1.02 -4.31
N TRP A 229 11.27 -0.01 -4.05
CA TRP A 229 12.02 -0.70 -5.09
C TRP A 229 11.10 -1.32 -6.14
N LEU A 230 10.06 -2.01 -5.73
CA LEU A 230 9.08 -2.58 -6.66
C LEU A 230 8.41 -1.50 -7.51
N ALA A 231 8.06 -0.35 -6.93
CA ALA A 231 7.44 0.75 -7.67
C ALA A 231 8.36 1.34 -8.75
N LEU A 232 9.68 1.31 -8.53
CA LEU A 232 10.66 1.87 -9.48
C LEU A 232 11.27 0.81 -10.41
N HIS A 233 11.43 -0.43 -9.97
CA HIS A 233 12.30 -1.40 -10.60
C HIS A 233 11.69 -2.79 -10.79
N ALA A 234 10.45 -3.07 -10.31
CA ALA A 234 9.88 -4.41 -10.45
C ALA A 234 10.01 -4.92 -11.90
N PRO A 235 10.64 -6.08 -12.12
CA PRO A 235 10.76 -6.67 -13.43
C PRO A 235 9.40 -7.22 -13.91
N VAL A 236 9.21 -7.33 -15.22
CA VAL A 236 7.93 -7.78 -15.80
C VAL A 236 7.56 -9.20 -15.40
N GLU A 237 8.55 -10.03 -15.08
CA GLU A 237 8.39 -11.42 -14.64
C GLU A 237 7.64 -11.53 -13.31
N PHE A 238 7.58 -10.45 -12.52
CA PHE A 238 6.80 -10.40 -11.28
C PHE A 238 5.31 -10.11 -11.51
N SER A 239 4.95 -9.72 -12.74
CA SER A 239 3.57 -9.35 -13.05
C SER A 239 2.60 -10.52 -12.81
N GLY A 240 1.51 -10.24 -12.10
CA GLY A 240 0.51 -11.22 -11.69
C GLY A 240 0.87 -12.06 -10.47
N GLN A 241 2.04 -11.88 -9.90
CA GLN A 241 2.48 -12.65 -8.73
C GLN A 241 2.03 -12.01 -7.41
N PHE A 242 1.92 -12.87 -6.38
CA PHE A 242 1.77 -12.49 -4.98
C PHE A 242 3.07 -12.83 -4.25
N LEU A 243 3.84 -11.84 -3.88
CA LEU A 243 5.20 -11.97 -3.36
C LEU A 243 5.29 -11.47 -1.92
N ASN A 244 6.25 -12.00 -1.16
CA ASN A 244 6.62 -11.43 0.13
C ASN A 244 7.60 -10.26 -0.07
N TYR A 245 7.52 -9.24 0.78
CA TYR A 245 8.43 -8.09 0.73
C TYR A 245 9.90 -8.47 0.98
N ASP A 246 10.13 -9.55 1.75
CA ASP A 246 11.43 -10.07 2.16
C ASP A 246 11.97 -11.16 1.21
N ASP A 247 11.25 -11.48 0.13
CA ASP A 247 11.78 -12.35 -0.90
C ASP A 247 13.16 -11.85 -1.36
N PRO A 248 14.19 -12.72 -1.41
CA PRO A 248 15.54 -12.31 -1.79
C PRO A 248 15.61 -11.58 -3.14
N SER A 249 14.72 -11.92 -4.09
CA SER A 249 14.63 -11.26 -5.40
C SER A 249 14.13 -9.81 -5.32
N ILE A 250 13.55 -9.40 -4.19
CA ILE A 250 13.06 -8.05 -3.90
C ILE A 250 13.98 -7.36 -2.88
N SER A 251 14.19 -8.02 -1.74
CA SER A 251 14.85 -7.40 -0.58
C SER A 251 16.33 -7.11 -0.81
N GLN A 252 17.06 -8.01 -1.51
CA GLN A 252 18.47 -7.79 -1.82
C GLN A 252 18.70 -6.64 -2.80
N PRO A 253 18.04 -6.57 -3.99
CA PRO A 253 18.21 -5.41 -4.86
C PRO A 253 17.67 -4.13 -4.24
N ALA A 254 16.59 -4.17 -3.44
CA ALA A 254 16.11 -3.01 -2.70
C ALA A 254 17.17 -2.49 -1.71
N LEU A 255 17.86 -3.40 -1.00
CA LEU A 255 18.95 -3.05 -0.11
C LEU A 255 20.15 -2.47 -0.87
N ALA A 256 20.49 -3.02 -2.03
CA ALA A 256 21.58 -2.54 -2.85
C ALA A 256 21.34 -1.11 -3.38
N VAL A 257 20.09 -0.79 -3.78
CA VAL A 257 19.72 0.55 -4.27
C VAL A 257 19.65 1.56 -3.14
N PHE A 258 18.89 1.27 -2.09
CA PHE A 258 18.51 2.26 -1.07
C PHE A 258 19.41 2.26 0.18
N GLY A 259 20.16 1.17 0.43
CA GLY A 259 20.87 0.96 1.69
C GLY A 259 19.94 0.61 2.85
N THR A 260 20.46 0.74 4.09
CA THR A 260 19.75 0.33 5.32
C THR A 260 19.02 1.48 6.01
N GLN A 261 19.40 2.73 5.76
CA GLN A 261 18.91 3.91 6.51
C GLN A 261 18.32 4.97 5.59
N LEU A 262 17.28 5.63 6.09
CA LEU A 262 16.64 6.81 5.49
C LEU A 262 17.36 8.10 5.95
N THR A 263 18.64 8.17 5.68
CA THR A 263 19.43 9.38 5.99
C THR A 263 19.86 10.08 4.73
#